data_db89617d6fb75e519fbf5242db050677
#
_entry.id   db89617d6fb75e519fbf5242db050677
#
_cell.length_a   1.000
_cell.length_b   1.000
_cell.length_c   1.000
_cell.angle_alpha   90.00
_cell.angle_beta   90.00
_cell.angle_gamma   90.00
#
_symmetry.space_group_name_H-M   'P 1'
#
loop_
_entity.id
_entity.type
_entity.pdbx_description
1 polymer ?
#
loop_
_entity_poly.entity_id
_entity_poly.type
_entity_poly.pdbx_seq_one_letter_code
_entity_poly.pdbx_strand_id
1 'polypeptide(L)'
;MDVITEKNPLPFITGTICAHACMGKCTRNFYESPVHIREMKLEAAQNGYEALMNKLTAPAITKEGKAAVIGGGPAGMAAAYFLRRAGMAVTVFEKNDALGGVVRHVIPEFRIPGTSIDKDAALLEKMGVEVRLNTEVKDTAALKAEGFTTVILAVGASEPGVLRLEQGEAKNALEFLADFKANDGKLDIGKNVVVIGGGNTAMDTARAAKRTTGVEHVYLVYRRTKRYMPADEEELVMAVEDGVEFMELLSPVKLENGKLICEVMVLGDMDASGRRGVVKTGELKEIPADTVIAAVGEKVPTALYEANGINVNDLSLIHI
;
A
#
# COMPACT_ATOMS: atom_id res chain seq x y z
N MET A 1 -18.90 3.37 -16.79
CA MET A 1 -18.74 2.39 -15.69
C MET A 1 -18.76 0.95 -16.18
N ASP A 2 -19.67 0.51 -17.02
CA ASP A 2 -19.79 -0.91 -17.44
C ASP A 2 -18.51 -1.48 -18.01
N VAL A 3 -17.91 -0.78 -18.99
CA VAL A 3 -16.63 -1.18 -19.60
C VAL A 3 -15.49 -1.22 -18.56
N ILE A 4 -15.48 -0.28 -17.61
CA ILE A 4 -14.47 -0.26 -16.55
C ILE A 4 -14.62 -1.50 -15.67
N THR A 5 -15.81 -1.78 -15.16
CA THR A 5 -16.06 -2.89 -14.22
C THR A 5 -15.95 -4.28 -14.89
N GLU A 6 -15.91 -4.36 -16.20
CA GLU A 6 -15.53 -5.61 -16.89
C GLU A 6 -14.12 -6.10 -16.55
N LYS A 7 -13.18 -5.18 -16.32
CA LYS A 7 -11.76 -5.48 -16.11
C LYS A 7 -11.20 -4.93 -14.82
N ASN A 8 -11.87 -3.96 -14.22
CA ASN A 8 -11.46 -3.29 -13.00
C ASN A 8 -12.65 -3.14 -12.04
N PRO A 9 -12.78 -4.04 -11.05
CA PRO A 9 -13.90 -4.04 -10.12
C PRO A 9 -13.76 -3.01 -8.99
N LEU A 10 -12.62 -2.31 -8.92
CA LEU A 10 -12.29 -1.31 -7.89
C LEU A 10 -11.97 0.04 -8.53
N PRO A 11 -12.93 0.66 -9.26
CA PRO A 11 -12.68 1.86 -10.03
C PRO A 11 -12.35 3.08 -9.18
N PHE A 12 -12.87 3.19 -7.96
CA PHE A 12 -12.59 4.31 -7.05
C PHE A 12 -11.21 4.17 -6.42
N ILE A 13 -10.86 3.01 -5.87
CA ILE A 13 -9.52 2.75 -5.31
C ILE A 13 -8.46 2.98 -6.40
N THR A 14 -8.59 2.31 -7.53
CA THR A 14 -7.59 2.40 -8.61
C THR A 14 -7.62 3.73 -9.36
N GLY A 15 -8.74 4.44 -9.34
CA GLY A 15 -8.85 5.79 -9.87
C GLY A 15 -8.16 6.84 -9.01
N THR A 16 -8.04 6.58 -7.71
CA THR A 16 -7.45 7.50 -6.74
C THR A 16 -5.96 7.25 -6.52
N ILE A 17 -5.55 5.99 -6.27
CA ILE A 17 -4.17 5.69 -5.81
C ILE A 17 -3.36 4.80 -6.77
N CYS A 18 -3.82 4.55 -7.99
CA CYS A 18 -3.02 3.83 -8.97
C CYS A 18 -1.72 4.58 -9.27
N ALA A 19 -0.58 3.87 -9.28
CA ALA A 19 0.73 4.40 -9.60
C ALA A 19 0.90 4.85 -11.08
N HIS A 20 -0.17 4.90 -11.85
CA HIS A 20 -0.30 5.38 -13.24
C HIS A 20 0.91 5.18 -14.17
N ALA A 21 1.61 4.05 -14.06
CA ALA A 21 2.77 3.71 -14.88
C ALA A 21 2.50 3.80 -16.41
N CYS A 22 1.22 3.66 -16.83
CA CYS A 22 0.79 3.86 -18.21
C CYS A 22 0.96 5.31 -18.68
N MET A 23 0.83 6.30 -17.79
CA MET A 23 1.06 7.71 -18.11
C MET A 23 2.55 7.97 -18.35
N GLY A 24 3.44 7.41 -17.54
CA GLY A 24 4.89 7.51 -17.72
C GLY A 24 5.41 6.85 -19.03
N LYS A 25 4.63 5.92 -19.61
CA LYS A 25 4.93 5.25 -20.89
C LYS A 25 4.11 5.77 -22.06
N CYS A 26 3.32 6.82 -21.86
CA CYS A 26 2.50 7.41 -22.92
C CYS A 26 3.40 8.06 -23.99
N THR A 27 3.13 7.74 -25.26
CA THR A 27 3.90 8.32 -26.38
C THR A 27 3.73 9.83 -26.53
N ARG A 28 2.66 10.40 -25.98
CA ARG A 28 2.47 11.86 -25.95
C ARG A 28 3.55 12.60 -25.16
N ASN A 29 4.21 11.93 -24.21
CA ASN A 29 5.34 12.52 -23.47
C ASN A 29 6.51 12.98 -24.36
N PHE A 30 6.54 12.57 -25.64
CA PHE A 30 7.56 13.06 -26.58
C PHE A 30 7.33 14.52 -27.05
N TYR A 31 6.11 15.04 -26.92
CA TYR A 31 5.75 16.37 -27.44
C TYR A 31 4.72 17.15 -26.63
N GLU A 32 4.05 16.51 -25.66
CA GLU A 32 3.08 17.15 -24.77
C GLU A 32 2.87 16.33 -23.47
N SER A 33 1.91 16.69 -22.66
CA SER A 33 1.58 15.90 -21.45
C SER A 33 0.90 14.57 -21.81
N PRO A 34 1.06 13.53 -20.97
CA PRO A 34 0.42 12.23 -21.18
C PRO A 34 -1.11 12.32 -21.09
N VAL A 35 -1.80 11.30 -21.57
CA VAL A 35 -3.23 11.15 -21.31
C VAL A 35 -3.44 10.87 -19.82
N HIS A 36 -4.28 11.66 -19.15
CA HIS A 36 -4.60 11.53 -17.72
C HIS A 36 -5.57 10.35 -17.46
N ILE A 37 -5.09 9.12 -17.68
CA ILE A 37 -5.91 7.89 -17.65
C ILE A 37 -6.48 7.65 -16.25
N ARG A 38 -5.70 7.89 -15.19
CA ARG A 38 -6.13 7.68 -13.80
C ARG A 38 -7.31 8.59 -13.46
N GLU A 39 -7.15 9.87 -13.72
CA GLU A 39 -8.12 10.92 -13.44
C GLU A 39 -9.41 10.72 -14.25
N MET A 40 -9.28 10.46 -15.54
CA MET A 40 -10.44 10.19 -16.42
C MET A 40 -11.21 8.94 -16.00
N LYS A 41 -10.50 7.90 -15.53
CA LYS A 41 -11.13 6.70 -14.99
C LYS A 41 -11.92 7.00 -13.70
N LEU A 42 -11.35 7.83 -12.80
CA LEU A 42 -12.03 8.25 -11.58
C LEU A 42 -13.27 9.09 -11.88
N GLU A 43 -13.16 10.04 -12.80
CA GLU A 43 -14.27 10.87 -13.24
C GLU A 43 -15.40 10.02 -13.85
N ALA A 44 -15.06 9.07 -14.71
CA ALA A 44 -16.03 8.13 -15.27
C ALA A 44 -16.68 7.25 -14.20
N ALA A 45 -15.93 6.87 -13.14
CA ALA A 45 -16.47 6.14 -12.01
C ALA A 45 -17.46 7.00 -11.22
N GLN A 46 -17.09 8.23 -10.88
CA GLN A 46 -17.92 9.17 -10.13
C GLN A 46 -19.23 9.46 -10.86
N ASN A 47 -19.15 9.79 -12.15
CA ASN A 47 -20.32 10.14 -12.96
C ASN A 47 -21.23 8.93 -13.29
N GLY A 48 -20.67 7.73 -13.38
CA GLY A 48 -21.42 6.54 -13.78
C GLY A 48 -21.83 5.61 -12.63
N TYR A 49 -21.48 5.92 -11.38
CA TYR A 49 -21.70 5.03 -10.23
C TYR A 49 -23.17 4.73 -9.98
N GLU A 50 -24.00 5.76 -9.82
CA GLU A 50 -25.42 5.60 -9.53
C GLU A 50 -26.15 4.81 -10.63
N ALA A 51 -25.86 5.11 -11.89
CA ALA A 51 -26.44 4.38 -13.01
C ALA A 51 -26.05 2.90 -13.02
N LEU A 52 -24.78 2.59 -12.65
CA LEU A 52 -24.31 1.21 -12.50
C LEU A 52 -25.03 0.53 -11.32
N MET A 53 -25.06 1.15 -10.15
CA MET A 53 -25.67 0.56 -8.95
C MET A 53 -27.16 0.26 -9.13
N ASN A 54 -27.89 1.12 -9.85
CA ASN A 54 -29.32 0.92 -10.12
C ASN A 54 -29.59 -0.31 -11.00
N LYS A 55 -28.70 -0.65 -11.93
CA LYS A 55 -28.89 -1.80 -12.86
C LYS A 55 -28.15 -3.06 -12.44
N LEU A 56 -27.12 -2.93 -11.58
CA LEU A 56 -26.32 -4.06 -11.16
C LEU A 56 -27.16 -5.02 -10.31
N THR A 57 -27.16 -6.28 -10.68
CA THR A 57 -27.81 -7.36 -9.96
C THR A 57 -26.85 -8.51 -9.74
N ALA A 58 -27.01 -9.23 -8.63
CA ALA A 58 -26.19 -10.40 -8.35
C ALA A 58 -26.39 -11.46 -9.46
N PRO A 59 -25.32 -11.93 -10.12
CA PRO A 59 -25.42 -12.99 -11.10
C PRO A 59 -26.00 -14.27 -10.48
N ALA A 60 -26.66 -15.11 -11.28
CA ALA A 60 -27.06 -16.44 -10.81
C ALA A 60 -25.84 -17.29 -10.40
N ILE A 61 -26.01 -18.11 -9.39
CA ILE A 61 -25.00 -19.13 -9.04
C ILE A 61 -25.17 -20.29 -10.01
N THR A 62 -24.16 -20.51 -10.85
CA THR A 62 -24.20 -21.54 -11.91
C THR A 62 -23.06 -22.55 -11.76
N LYS A 63 -22.11 -22.31 -10.85
CA LYS A 63 -21.00 -23.21 -10.57
C LYS A 63 -21.25 -23.97 -9.28
N GLU A 64 -20.92 -25.26 -9.31
CA GLU A 64 -20.90 -26.07 -8.10
C GLU A 64 -19.77 -25.66 -7.15
N GLY A 65 -20.00 -25.84 -5.84
CA GLY A 65 -19.08 -25.43 -4.80
C GLY A 65 -19.12 -23.94 -4.48
N LYS A 66 -18.33 -23.54 -3.51
CA LYS A 66 -18.19 -22.16 -3.06
C LYS A 66 -16.73 -21.80 -2.84
N ALA A 67 -16.39 -20.54 -3.07
CA ALA A 67 -15.04 -20.01 -2.89
C ALA A 67 -14.94 -19.21 -1.60
N ALA A 68 -13.88 -19.46 -0.83
CA ALA A 68 -13.43 -18.62 0.27
C ALA A 68 -12.29 -17.71 -0.19
N VAL A 69 -12.40 -16.42 0.10
CA VAL A 69 -11.33 -15.44 -0.14
C VAL A 69 -10.86 -14.95 1.23
N ILE A 70 -9.61 -15.21 1.58
CA ILE A 70 -9.01 -14.83 2.85
C ILE A 70 -8.26 -13.51 2.68
N GLY A 71 -8.79 -12.45 3.27
CA GLY A 71 -8.34 -11.07 3.17
C GLY A 71 -9.24 -10.22 2.28
N GLY A 72 -9.77 -9.15 2.85
CA GLY A 72 -10.67 -8.17 2.23
C GLY A 72 -9.96 -6.94 1.68
N GLY A 73 -8.66 -7.02 1.40
CA GLY A 73 -7.92 -5.99 0.70
C GLY A 73 -8.24 -5.95 -0.81
N PRO A 74 -7.64 -5.02 -1.58
CA PRO A 74 -7.95 -4.86 -3.01
C PRO A 74 -7.85 -6.15 -3.83
N ALA A 75 -6.85 -7.00 -3.56
CA ALA A 75 -6.69 -8.28 -4.25
C ALA A 75 -7.86 -9.24 -3.96
N GLY A 76 -8.26 -9.36 -2.69
CA GLY A 76 -9.38 -10.21 -2.28
C GLY A 76 -10.72 -9.68 -2.79
N MET A 77 -10.93 -8.38 -2.70
CA MET A 77 -12.13 -7.72 -3.26
C MET A 77 -12.26 -8.01 -4.77
N ALA A 78 -11.17 -7.84 -5.52
CA ALA A 78 -11.16 -8.11 -6.96
C ALA A 78 -11.40 -9.60 -7.28
N ALA A 79 -10.74 -10.50 -6.54
CA ALA A 79 -10.95 -11.94 -6.70
C ALA A 79 -12.41 -12.32 -6.43
N ALA A 80 -12.99 -11.83 -5.34
CA ALA A 80 -14.39 -12.09 -4.99
C ALA A 80 -15.36 -11.60 -6.06
N TYR A 81 -15.14 -10.38 -6.59
CA TYR A 81 -15.95 -9.83 -7.67
C TYR A 81 -15.95 -10.73 -8.91
N PHE A 82 -14.76 -11.11 -9.40
CA PHE A 82 -14.66 -11.92 -10.63
C PHE A 82 -15.16 -13.34 -10.46
N LEU A 83 -14.92 -13.97 -9.31
CA LEU A 83 -15.48 -15.30 -9.01
C LEU A 83 -17.00 -15.25 -8.95
N ARG A 84 -17.56 -14.23 -8.29
CA ARG A 84 -19.00 -14.07 -8.21
C ARG A 84 -19.63 -13.79 -9.57
N ARG A 85 -18.97 -12.96 -10.38
CA ARG A 85 -19.37 -12.70 -11.77
C ARG A 85 -19.29 -13.96 -12.65
N ALA A 86 -18.36 -14.88 -12.37
CA ALA A 86 -18.26 -16.17 -13.05
C ALA A 86 -19.31 -17.20 -12.58
N GLY A 87 -20.22 -16.84 -11.66
CA GLY A 87 -21.30 -17.68 -11.19
C GLY A 87 -20.96 -18.57 -9.99
N MET A 88 -19.88 -18.30 -9.27
CA MET A 88 -19.56 -18.98 -8.00
C MET A 88 -20.23 -18.30 -6.80
N ALA A 89 -20.60 -19.08 -5.79
CA ALA A 89 -20.87 -18.56 -4.46
C ALA A 89 -19.54 -18.17 -3.81
N VAL A 90 -19.44 -16.96 -3.23
CA VAL A 90 -18.18 -16.41 -2.70
C VAL A 90 -18.41 -15.83 -1.32
N THR A 91 -17.52 -16.16 -0.39
CA THR A 91 -17.44 -15.56 0.94
C THR A 91 -16.05 -14.96 1.12
N VAL A 92 -15.97 -13.67 1.48
CA VAL A 92 -14.73 -12.99 1.89
C VAL A 92 -14.62 -13.05 3.41
N PHE A 93 -13.47 -13.49 3.91
CA PHE A 93 -13.11 -13.47 5.32
C PHE A 93 -12.11 -12.35 5.57
N GLU A 94 -12.48 -11.36 6.37
CA GLU A 94 -11.63 -10.22 6.72
C GLU A 94 -11.47 -10.15 8.25
N LYS A 95 -10.21 -10.06 8.70
CA LYS A 95 -9.89 -10.00 10.13
C LYS A 95 -10.27 -8.67 10.78
N ASN A 96 -10.32 -7.60 10.00
CA ASN A 96 -10.71 -6.27 10.46
C ASN A 96 -12.22 -6.06 10.36
N ASP A 97 -12.67 -4.91 10.82
CA ASP A 97 -14.05 -4.48 10.87
C ASP A 97 -14.61 -3.94 9.54
N ALA A 98 -13.75 -3.80 8.51
CA ALA A 98 -14.15 -3.31 7.19
C ALA A 98 -13.26 -3.84 6.06
N LEU A 99 -13.82 -3.90 4.84
CA LEU A 99 -13.06 -4.18 3.62
C LEU A 99 -12.13 -3.02 3.23
N GLY A 100 -11.09 -3.32 2.47
CA GLY A 100 -10.13 -2.35 1.93
C GLY A 100 -8.68 -2.65 2.31
N GLY A 101 -8.44 -3.47 3.34
CA GLY A 101 -7.09 -3.86 3.77
C GLY A 101 -6.19 -2.64 4.06
N VAL A 102 -4.94 -2.67 3.63
CA VAL A 102 -3.96 -1.57 3.80
C VAL A 102 -4.50 -0.24 3.26
N VAL A 103 -5.26 -0.25 2.17
CA VAL A 103 -5.82 0.98 1.58
C VAL A 103 -6.76 1.69 2.55
N ARG A 104 -7.54 0.92 3.32
CA ARG A 104 -8.45 1.49 4.34
C ARG A 104 -7.75 1.78 5.66
N HIS A 105 -6.95 0.85 6.16
CA HIS A 105 -6.50 0.89 7.54
C HIS A 105 -5.14 1.58 7.73
N VAL A 106 -4.37 1.77 6.65
CA VAL A 106 -3.00 2.32 6.71
C VAL A 106 -2.85 3.58 5.87
N ILE A 107 -3.26 3.54 4.58
CA ILE A 107 -3.11 4.71 3.71
C ILE A 107 -3.94 5.88 4.25
N PRO A 108 -3.34 7.09 4.42
CA PRO A 108 -4.02 8.23 5.01
C PRO A 108 -5.24 8.73 4.22
N GLU A 109 -6.21 9.32 4.91
CA GLU A 109 -7.44 9.87 4.30
C GLU A 109 -7.16 10.98 3.27
N PHE A 110 -6.06 11.73 3.42
CA PHE A 110 -5.67 12.75 2.44
C PHE A 110 -5.17 12.15 1.11
N ARG A 111 -4.87 10.83 1.08
CA ARG A 111 -4.53 10.08 -0.14
C ARG A 111 -5.75 9.43 -0.76
N ILE A 112 -6.57 8.79 0.04
CA ILE A 112 -7.80 8.14 -0.41
C ILE A 112 -8.87 8.22 0.68
N PRO A 113 -9.98 8.92 0.42
CA PRO A 113 -11.10 8.96 1.35
C PRO A 113 -11.73 7.58 1.55
N GLY A 114 -12.09 7.24 2.79
CA GLY A 114 -12.79 6.00 3.11
C GLY A 114 -14.06 5.79 2.28
N THR A 115 -14.78 6.86 1.95
CA THR A 115 -15.96 6.83 1.09
C THR A 115 -15.69 6.30 -0.34
N SER A 116 -14.48 6.46 -0.86
CA SER A 116 -14.09 5.86 -2.14
C SER A 116 -13.99 4.34 -2.04
N ILE A 117 -13.47 3.85 -0.92
CA ILE A 117 -13.36 2.40 -0.65
C ILE A 117 -14.76 1.81 -0.43
N ASP A 118 -15.65 2.53 0.29
CA ASP A 118 -17.03 2.10 0.53
C ASP A 118 -17.81 1.89 -0.78
N LYS A 119 -17.60 2.77 -1.77
CA LYS A 119 -18.23 2.61 -3.09
C LYS A 119 -17.78 1.35 -3.81
N ASP A 120 -16.50 1.01 -3.76
CA ASP A 120 -15.98 -0.23 -4.35
C ASP A 120 -16.45 -1.46 -3.53
N ALA A 121 -16.52 -1.38 -2.20
CA ALA A 121 -17.07 -2.44 -1.36
C ALA A 121 -18.56 -2.70 -1.65
N ALA A 122 -19.36 -1.64 -1.82
CA ALA A 122 -20.77 -1.75 -2.14
C ALA A 122 -21.04 -2.46 -3.50
N LEU A 123 -20.11 -2.37 -4.46
CA LEU A 123 -20.19 -3.15 -5.70
C LEU A 123 -20.12 -4.66 -5.42
N LEU A 124 -19.27 -5.10 -4.49
CA LEU A 124 -19.16 -6.50 -4.11
C LEU A 124 -20.46 -7.00 -3.44
N GLU A 125 -21.00 -6.22 -2.52
CA GLU A 125 -22.24 -6.54 -1.83
C GLU A 125 -23.41 -6.65 -2.84
N LYS A 126 -23.50 -5.69 -3.77
CA LYS A 126 -24.49 -5.70 -4.83
C LYS A 126 -24.37 -6.90 -5.77
N MET A 127 -23.15 -7.39 -5.97
CA MET A 127 -22.88 -8.64 -6.70
C MET A 127 -23.27 -9.89 -5.91
N GLY A 128 -23.66 -9.78 -4.64
CA GLY A 128 -24.03 -10.91 -3.78
C GLY A 128 -22.81 -11.69 -3.25
N VAL A 129 -21.70 -11.02 -3.01
CA VAL A 129 -20.56 -11.56 -2.25
C VAL A 129 -20.92 -11.52 -0.77
N GLU A 130 -20.79 -12.67 -0.07
CA GLU A 130 -20.90 -12.72 1.38
C GLU A 130 -19.61 -12.16 2.01
N VAL A 131 -19.73 -11.29 3.02
CA VAL A 131 -18.58 -10.73 3.73
C VAL A 131 -18.67 -11.07 5.20
N ARG A 132 -17.63 -11.72 5.75
CA ARG A 132 -17.47 -12.02 7.17
C ARG A 132 -16.33 -11.19 7.73
N LEU A 133 -16.67 -10.06 8.33
CA LEU A 133 -15.74 -9.16 9.00
C LEU A 133 -15.36 -9.71 10.39
N ASN A 134 -14.31 -9.15 10.99
CA ASN A 134 -13.77 -9.57 12.31
C ASN A 134 -13.50 -11.08 12.37
N THR A 135 -13.13 -11.68 11.23
CA THR A 135 -12.96 -13.13 11.09
C THR A 135 -11.57 -13.46 10.53
N GLU A 136 -10.66 -13.80 11.42
CA GLU A 136 -9.31 -14.23 11.04
C GLU A 136 -9.30 -15.73 10.71
N VAL A 137 -8.84 -16.10 9.52
CA VAL A 137 -8.66 -17.50 9.10
C VAL A 137 -7.18 -17.84 9.11
N LYS A 138 -6.82 -18.81 9.97
CA LYS A 138 -5.43 -19.33 10.10
C LYS A 138 -5.25 -20.69 9.45
N ASP A 139 -6.34 -21.46 9.31
CA ASP A 139 -6.34 -22.83 8.78
C ASP A 139 -7.38 -22.96 7.66
N THR A 140 -6.90 -23.31 6.47
CA THR A 140 -7.76 -23.54 5.30
C THR A 140 -8.49 -24.87 5.35
N ALA A 141 -8.04 -25.85 6.16
CA ALA A 141 -8.71 -27.13 6.30
C ALA A 141 -10.10 -26.98 6.93
N ALA A 142 -10.26 -26.04 7.87
CA ALA A 142 -11.56 -25.74 8.47
C ALA A 142 -12.56 -25.27 7.40
N LEU A 143 -12.13 -24.41 6.47
CA LEU A 143 -12.98 -23.93 5.38
C LEU A 143 -13.41 -25.08 4.44
N LYS A 144 -12.52 -26.02 4.16
CA LYS A 144 -12.89 -27.22 3.37
C LYS A 144 -13.98 -28.04 4.06
N ALA A 145 -13.91 -28.18 5.38
CA ALA A 145 -14.95 -28.86 6.17
C ALA A 145 -16.29 -28.10 6.14
N GLU A 146 -16.29 -26.77 6.01
CA GLU A 146 -17.48 -25.95 5.78
C GLU A 146 -18.03 -26.04 4.34
N GLY A 147 -17.38 -26.82 3.47
CA GLY A 147 -17.81 -27.05 2.09
C GLY A 147 -17.26 -26.01 1.07
N PHE A 148 -16.23 -25.24 1.41
CA PHE A 148 -15.52 -24.43 0.44
C PHE A 148 -14.62 -25.33 -0.44
N THR A 149 -14.83 -25.26 -1.75
CA THR A 149 -14.07 -26.05 -2.74
C THR A 149 -12.84 -25.33 -3.27
N THR A 150 -12.81 -24.01 -3.16
CA THR A 150 -11.72 -23.15 -3.60
C THR A 150 -11.37 -22.18 -2.49
N VAL A 151 -10.08 -22.01 -2.21
CA VAL A 151 -9.58 -21.02 -1.24
C VAL A 151 -8.57 -20.12 -1.93
N ILE A 152 -8.76 -18.81 -1.82
CA ILE A 152 -7.83 -17.79 -2.32
C ILE A 152 -7.24 -17.06 -1.12
N LEU A 153 -5.91 -17.05 -1.03
CA LEU A 153 -5.16 -16.28 -0.05
C LEU A 153 -4.83 -14.90 -0.62
N ALA A 154 -5.41 -13.85 -0.05
CA ALA A 154 -5.22 -12.45 -0.44
C ALA A 154 -4.84 -11.58 0.77
N VAL A 155 -3.96 -12.11 1.62
CA VAL A 155 -3.61 -11.56 2.95
C VAL A 155 -2.65 -10.36 2.90
N GLY A 156 -2.13 -10.04 1.74
CA GLY A 156 -1.26 -8.87 1.52
C GLY A 156 0.16 -9.06 2.06
N ALA A 157 0.93 -7.97 2.07
CA ALA A 157 2.28 -7.86 2.60
C ALA A 157 2.24 -6.95 3.83
N SER A 158 2.05 -7.53 5.01
CA SER A 158 1.85 -6.77 6.26
C SER A 158 3.02 -6.88 7.23
N GLU A 159 4.05 -7.69 6.92
CA GLU A 159 5.25 -7.75 7.73
C GLU A 159 6.19 -6.61 7.37
N PRO A 160 6.70 -5.86 8.37
CA PRO A 160 7.60 -4.74 8.11
C PRO A 160 8.97 -5.19 7.64
N GLY A 161 9.55 -4.45 6.70
CA GLY A 161 10.98 -4.48 6.46
C GLY A 161 11.74 -3.97 7.68
N VAL A 162 12.90 -4.54 7.97
CA VAL A 162 13.68 -4.19 9.16
C VAL A 162 14.81 -3.23 8.79
N LEU A 163 14.79 -2.04 9.36
CA LEU A 163 15.93 -1.14 9.42
C LEU A 163 16.76 -1.47 10.67
N ARG A 164 18.00 -1.86 10.48
CA ARG A 164 18.93 -2.11 11.60
C ARG A 164 19.79 -0.89 11.79
N LEU A 165 19.70 -0.28 12.97
CA LEU A 165 20.60 0.75 13.47
C LEU A 165 21.61 0.10 14.41
N GLU A 166 22.83 0.63 14.47
CA GLU A 166 23.86 0.17 15.43
C GLU A 166 23.44 0.51 16.87
N GLN A 167 22.70 1.61 17.04
CA GLN A 167 22.13 2.06 18.31
C GLN A 167 20.80 2.78 18.06
N GLY A 168 19.85 2.64 18.99
CA GLY A 168 18.49 3.19 18.90
C GLY A 168 17.57 2.32 18.05
N GLU A 169 16.32 2.74 17.93
CA GLU A 169 15.26 2.02 17.25
C GLU A 169 14.51 2.92 16.27
N ALA A 170 13.99 2.33 15.21
CA ALA A 170 13.11 3.00 14.27
C ALA A 170 11.71 2.38 14.37
N LYS A 171 10.68 3.23 14.42
CA LYS A 171 9.29 2.79 14.31
C LYS A 171 9.00 2.28 12.91
N ASN A 172 8.07 1.35 12.78
CA ASN A 172 7.60 0.89 11.48
C ASN A 172 6.64 1.90 10.84
N ALA A 173 6.76 2.11 9.53
CA ALA A 173 5.93 3.07 8.79
C ALA A 173 4.45 2.64 8.72
N LEU A 174 4.14 1.34 8.55
CA LEU A 174 2.76 0.88 8.48
C LEU A 174 2.05 1.02 9.83
N GLU A 175 2.75 0.70 10.92
CA GLU A 175 2.24 0.88 12.30
C GLU A 175 1.99 2.37 12.57
N PHE A 176 2.98 3.23 12.26
CA PHE A 176 2.82 4.67 12.41
C PHE A 176 1.63 5.22 11.61
N LEU A 177 1.47 4.81 10.35
CA LEU A 177 0.37 5.28 9.50
C LEU A 177 -1.00 4.80 10.01
N ALA A 178 -1.07 3.56 10.51
CA ALA A 178 -2.29 3.03 11.13
C ALA A 178 -2.64 3.81 12.42
N ASP A 179 -1.65 4.07 13.28
CA ASP A 179 -1.82 4.87 14.50
C ASP A 179 -2.21 6.32 14.17
N PHE A 180 -1.57 6.93 13.17
CA PHE A 180 -1.90 8.26 12.68
C PHE A 180 -3.37 8.35 12.28
N LYS A 181 -3.85 7.36 11.51
CA LYS A 181 -5.24 7.31 11.07
C LYS A 181 -6.20 7.06 12.23
N ALA A 182 -5.89 6.12 13.12
CA ALA A 182 -6.73 5.78 14.27
C ALA A 182 -6.88 6.93 15.27
N ASN A 183 -5.87 7.80 15.39
CA ASN A 183 -5.82 8.90 16.35
C ASN A 183 -6.00 10.29 15.70
N ASP A 184 -6.41 10.36 14.45
CA ASP A 184 -6.62 11.62 13.71
C ASP A 184 -5.38 12.54 13.79
N GLY A 185 -4.19 11.96 13.62
CA GLY A 185 -2.91 12.67 13.68
C GLY A 185 -2.46 13.15 15.05
N LYS A 186 -3.14 12.77 16.14
CA LYS A 186 -2.81 13.17 17.52
C LYS A 186 -1.87 12.15 18.15
N LEU A 187 -0.61 12.17 17.74
CA LEU A 187 0.43 11.28 18.24
C LEU A 187 1.57 12.10 18.86
N ASP A 188 2.19 11.56 19.90
CA ASP A 188 3.43 12.13 20.45
C ASP A 188 4.64 11.43 19.78
N ILE A 189 5.24 12.14 18.83
CA ILE A 189 6.42 11.68 18.08
C ILE A 189 7.56 12.71 18.11
N GLY A 190 7.44 13.72 19.00
CA GLY A 190 8.41 14.80 19.13
C GLY A 190 8.28 15.87 18.04
N LYS A 191 9.26 16.77 17.98
CA LYS A 191 9.28 17.90 17.04
C LYS A 191 10.02 17.61 15.75
N ASN A 192 11.04 16.76 15.79
CA ASN A 192 11.95 16.41 14.70
C ASN A 192 11.75 14.95 14.33
N VAL A 193 11.17 14.68 13.18
CA VAL A 193 10.89 13.33 12.71
C VAL A 193 11.72 13.02 11.48
N VAL A 194 12.41 11.89 11.50
CA VAL A 194 13.17 11.41 10.32
C VAL A 194 12.49 10.19 9.74
N VAL A 195 12.12 10.26 8.46
CA VAL A 195 11.56 9.13 7.70
C VAL A 195 12.62 8.57 6.77
N ILE A 196 12.85 7.25 6.86
CA ILE A 196 13.85 6.55 6.05
C ILE A 196 13.15 5.76 4.95
N GLY A 197 13.40 6.13 3.71
CA GLY A 197 12.85 5.40 2.56
C GLY A 197 12.72 6.25 1.30
N GLY A 198 12.32 5.60 0.20
CA GLY A 198 12.18 6.26 -1.11
C GLY A 198 10.99 5.74 -1.92
N GLY A 199 10.08 4.98 -1.31
CA GLY A 199 8.84 4.50 -1.94
C GLY A 199 7.63 5.37 -1.57
N ASN A 200 6.47 5.08 -2.15
CA ASN A 200 5.23 5.80 -1.85
C ASN A 200 4.86 5.74 -0.36
N THR A 201 5.12 4.60 0.32
CA THR A 201 4.96 4.49 1.78
C THR A 201 5.78 5.53 2.54
N ALA A 202 7.01 5.83 2.09
CA ALA A 202 7.84 6.86 2.71
C ALA A 202 7.27 8.27 2.50
N MET A 203 6.70 8.54 1.32
CA MET A 203 6.03 9.82 1.02
C MET A 203 4.79 9.99 1.91
N ASP A 204 3.93 8.99 1.97
CA ASP A 204 2.74 9.01 2.82
C ASP A 204 3.11 9.17 4.31
N THR A 205 4.16 8.48 4.76
CA THR A 205 4.68 8.56 6.13
C THR A 205 5.21 9.96 6.45
N ALA A 206 6.01 10.55 5.57
CA ALA A 206 6.57 11.89 5.78
C ALA A 206 5.46 12.96 5.81
N ARG A 207 4.49 12.86 4.91
CA ARG A 207 3.34 13.77 4.87
C ARG A 207 2.41 13.61 6.07
N ALA A 208 2.20 12.38 6.55
CA ALA A 208 1.46 12.10 7.77
C ALA A 208 2.20 12.65 9.00
N ALA A 209 3.51 12.42 9.11
CA ALA A 209 4.33 12.97 10.18
C ALA A 209 4.26 14.50 10.22
N LYS A 210 4.30 15.16 9.05
CA LYS A 210 4.19 16.64 8.99
C LYS A 210 2.82 17.17 9.44
N ARG A 211 1.77 16.36 9.31
CA ARG A 211 0.41 16.67 9.77
C ARG A 211 0.16 16.25 11.23
N THR A 212 1.11 15.58 11.85
CA THR A 212 1.00 15.17 13.26
C THR A 212 1.17 16.38 14.17
N THR A 213 0.29 16.51 15.16
CA THR A 213 0.29 17.63 16.09
C THR A 213 1.63 17.74 16.84
N GLY A 214 2.23 18.93 16.85
CA GLY A 214 3.48 19.22 17.57
C GLY A 214 4.76 18.96 16.77
N VAL A 215 4.68 18.35 15.58
CA VAL A 215 5.84 18.15 14.71
C VAL A 215 6.20 19.46 14.00
N GLU A 216 7.44 19.86 14.11
CA GLU A 216 7.98 21.09 13.50
C GLU A 216 8.76 20.76 12.21
N HIS A 217 9.64 19.76 12.27
CA HIS A 217 10.51 19.35 11.17
C HIS A 217 10.32 17.89 10.79
N VAL A 218 10.25 17.62 9.50
CA VAL A 218 10.24 16.26 8.95
C VAL A 218 11.32 16.15 7.89
N TYR A 219 12.26 15.23 8.10
CA TYR A 219 13.35 14.93 7.19
C TYR A 219 13.09 13.59 6.49
N LEU A 220 13.04 13.60 5.16
CA LEU A 220 12.93 12.39 4.36
C LEU A 220 14.33 12.00 3.85
N VAL A 221 14.87 10.94 4.40
CA VAL A 221 16.23 10.47 4.12
C VAL A 221 16.21 9.31 3.14
N TYR A 222 16.97 9.46 2.05
CA TYR A 222 17.11 8.43 1.03
C TYR A 222 18.57 8.17 0.65
N ARG A 223 18.95 6.88 0.58
CA ARG A 223 20.34 6.48 0.34
C ARG A 223 20.86 6.69 -1.09
N ARG A 224 19.97 6.91 -2.07
CA ARG A 224 20.28 7.25 -3.46
C ARG A 224 19.81 8.67 -3.79
N THR A 225 19.89 9.06 -5.05
CA THR A 225 19.29 10.29 -5.52
C THR A 225 17.83 10.08 -5.92
N LYS A 226 17.05 11.18 -6.00
CA LYS A 226 15.64 11.17 -6.44
C LYS A 226 15.40 10.40 -7.75
N ARG A 227 16.38 10.43 -8.67
CA ARG A 227 16.32 9.70 -9.95
C ARG A 227 16.08 8.19 -9.79
N TYR A 228 16.51 7.60 -8.68
CA TYR A 228 16.41 6.15 -8.41
C TYR A 228 15.36 5.83 -7.36
N MET A 229 14.49 6.77 -7.03
CA MET A 229 13.38 6.53 -6.12
C MET A 229 12.32 5.67 -6.80
N PRO A 230 11.76 4.68 -6.10
CA PRO A 230 10.62 3.94 -6.61
C PRO A 230 9.28 4.67 -6.44
N ALA A 231 9.25 5.77 -5.66
CA ALA A 231 8.07 6.62 -5.52
C ALA A 231 7.78 7.39 -6.82
N ASP A 232 6.50 7.69 -7.03
CA ASP A 232 6.09 8.62 -8.07
C ASP A 232 6.66 10.02 -7.81
N GLU A 233 7.12 10.71 -8.86
CA GLU A 233 7.70 12.04 -8.73
C GLU A 233 6.71 13.06 -8.13
N GLU A 234 5.43 12.95 -8.51
CA GLU A 234 4.35 13.78 -7.95
C GLU A 234 4.24 13.65 -6.43
N GLU A 235 4.47 12.44 -5.88
CA GLU A 235 4.40 12.20 -4.43
C GLU A 235 5.53 12.89 -3.68
N LEU A 236 6.72 12.91 -4.26
CA LEU A 236 7.85 13.66 -3.69
C LEU A 236 7.60 15.17 -3.75
N VAL A 237 7.08 15.67 -4.87
CA VAL A 237 6.72 17.09 -5.02
C VAL A 237 5.72 17.49 -3.93
N MET A 238 4.63 16.72 -3.77
CA MET A 238 3.62 17.00 -2.74
C MET A 238 4.20 16.91 -1.31
N ALA A 239 5.14 16.01 -1.05
CA ALA A 239 5.79 15.94 0.27
C ALA A 239 6.64 17.20 0.56
N VAL A 240 7.38 17.68 -0.43
CA VAL A 240 8.18 18.91 -0.31
C VAL A 240 7.26 20.14 -0.16
N GLU A 241 6.16 20.23 -0.91
CA GLU A 241 5.15 21.29 -0.78
C GLU A 241 4.49 21.30 0.62
N ASP A 242 4.30 20.13 1.21
CA ASP A 242 3.83 20.00 2.61
C ASP A 242 4.89 20.44 3.64
N GLY A 243 6.11 20.77 3.21
CA GLY A 243 7.21 21.22 4.06
C GLY A 243 8.10 20.10 4.61
N VAL A 244 8.19 18.97 3.90
CA VAL A 244 9.16 17.90 4.18
C VAL A 244 10.51 18.25 3.59
N GLU A 245 11.57 18.12 4.36
CA GLU A 245 12.96 18.34 3.93
C GLU A 245 13.53 17.06 3.34
N PHE A 246 13.72 17.02 2.01
CA PHE A 246 14.26 15.84 1.32
C PHE A 246 15.79 15.82 1.33
N MET A 247 16.39 14.74 1.79
CA MET A 247 17.83 14.53 1.92
C MET A 247 18.28 13.29 1.16
N GLU A 248 19.06 13.50 0.11
CA GLU A 248 19.63 12.45 -0.73
C GLU A 248 20.98 11.97 -0.22
N LEU A 249 21.39 10.78 -0.67
CA LEU A 249 22.71 10.20 -0.46
C LEU A 249 23.11 10.08 1.01
N LEU A 250 22.12 9.73 1.85
CA LEU A 250 22.32 9.50 3.27
C LEU A 250 21.80 8.11 3.67
N SER A 251 22.62 7.36 4.41
CA SER A 251 22.27 6.06 4.95
C SER A 251 22.30 6.10 6.48
N PRO A 252 21.22 5.75 7.18
CA PRO A 252 21.17 5.80 8.63
C PRO A 252 22.14 4.78 9.25
N VAL A 253 22.82 5.18 10.31
CA VAL A 253 23.78 4.34 11.06
C VAL A 253 23.27 4.10 12.48
N LYS A 254 23.03 5.17 13.24
CA LYS A 254 22.59 5.09 14.64
C LYS A 254 21.77 6.31 15.05
N LEU A 255 20.90 6.09 16.03
CA LEU A 255 20.16 7.16 16.72
C LEU A 255 20.71 7.30 18.14
N GLU A 256 21.26 8.46 18.45
CA GLU A 256 21.77 8.76 19.78
C GLU A 256 21.63 10.25 20.12
N ASN A 257 21.39 10.56 21.38
CA ASN A 257 21.34 11.93 21.93
C ASN A 257 20.38 12.87 21.14
N GLY A 258 19.23 12.35 20.67
CA GLY A 258 18.26 13.14 19.89
C GLY A 258 18.72 13.48 18.48
N LYS A 259 19.66 12.71 17.92
CA LYS A 259 20.17 12.87 16.56
C LYS A 259 20.29 11.53 15.84
N LEU A 260 19.86 11.51 14.59
CA LEU A 260 20.16 10.41 13.67
C LEU A 260 21.52 10.69 13.00
N ILE A 261 22.46 9.79 13.19
CA ILE A 261 23.76 9.82 12.50
C ILE A 261 23.60 9.04 11.20
N CYS A 262 23.85 9.71 10.08
CA CYS A 262 23.83 9.12 8.75
C CYS A 262 25.22 9.14 8.13
N GLU A 263 25.55 8.09 7.40
CA GLU A 263 26.73 8.06 6.55
C GLU A 263 26.42 8.68 5.18
N VAL A 264 27.30 9.58 4.72
CA VAL A 264 27.20 10.18 3.40
C VAL A 264 27.57 9.13 2.35
N MET A 265 26.74 9.04 1.31
CA MET A 265 26.87 8.05 0.24
C MET A 265 27.24 8.71 -1.07
N VAL A 266 27.89 7.96 -1.96
CA VAL A 266 28.05 8.29 -3.38
C VAL A 266 27.44 7.17 -4.22
N LEU A 267 27.05 7.51 -5.45
CA LEU A 267 26.54 6.50 -6.39
C LEU A 267 27.68 5.63 -6.91
N GLY A 268 27.55 4.32 -6.72
CA GLY A 268 28.44 3.28 -7.23
C GLY A 268 28.04 2.80 -8.63
N ASP A 269 28.42 1.57 -8.97
CA ASP A 269 28.10 0.93 -10.23
C ASP A 269 26.60 0.60 -10.37
N MET A 270 26.16 0.36 -11.61
CA MET A 270 24.79 -0.02 -11.91
C MET A 270 24.57 -1.50 -11.57
N ASP A 271 23.51 -1.78 -10.83
CA ASP A 271 23.07 -3.14 -10.52
C ASP A 271 22.27 -3.78 -11.68
N ALA A 272 21.96 -5.07 -11.58
CA ALA A 272 21.20 -5.81 -12.58
C ALA A 272 19.77 -5.28 -12.78
N SER A 273 19.23 -4.49 -11.85
CA SER A 273 17.92 -3.82 -11.95
C SER A 273 17.99 -2.48 -12.67
N GLY A 274 19.18 -2.05 -13.13
CA GLY A 274 19.39 -0.74 -13.77
C GLY A 274 19.46 0.42 -12.78
N ARG A 275 19.59 0.18 -11.48
CA ARG A 275 19.79 1.20 -10.45
C ARG A 275 21.25 1.25 -10.02
N ARG A 276 21.77 2.45 -9.75
CA ARG A 276 23.12 2.57 -9.22
C ARG A 276 23.17 2.11 -7.76
N GLY A 277 24.16 1.30 -7.44
CA GLY A 277 24.53 0.97 -6.08
C GLY A 277 24.92 2.22 -5.28
N VAL A 278 25.20 2.07 -3.99
CA VAL A 278 25.70 3.16 -3.15
C VAL A 278 26.97 2.71 -2.45
N VAL A 279 27.93 3.63 -2.33
CA VAL A 279 29.22 3.42 -1.68
C VAL A 279 29.35 4.40 -0.54
N LYS A 280 29.83 3.92 0.60
CA LYS A 280 30.10 4.72 1.80
C LYS A 280 31.29 5.62 1.57
N THR A 281 31.20 6.90 2.01
CA THR A 281 32.33 7.84 1.93
C THR A 281 33.19 7.88 3.20
N GLY A 282 32.65 7.39 4.32
CA GLY A 282 33.24 7.56 5.65
C GLY A 282 32.89 8.90 6.31
N GLU A 283 32.24 9.82 5.58
CA GLU A 283 31.76 11.08 6.16
C GLU A 283 30.42 10.87 6.86
N LEU A 284 30.24 11.47 8.03
CA LEU A 284 29.03 11.39 8.82
C LEU A 284 28.28 12.73 8.83
N LYS A 285 26.94 12.65 8.78
CA LYS A 285 26.04 13.77 8.90
C LYS A 285 25.04 13.54 10.04
N GLU A 286 24.87 14.54 10.89
CA GLU A 286 23.90 14.53 11.97
C GLU A 286 22.60 15.19 11.55
N ILE A 287 21.46 14.61 11.92
CA ILE A 287 20.10 15.13 11.66
C ILE A 287 19.36 15.12 13.01
N PRO A 288 18.77 16.24 13.47
CA PRO A 288 17.91 16.23 14.66
C PRO A 288 16.78 15.19 14.50
N ALA A 289 16.58 14.33 15.50
CA ALA A 289 15.60 13.27 15.43
C ALA A 289 15.09 12.87 16.81
N ASP A 290 13.85 13.21 17.10
CA ASP A 290 13.13 12.71 18.29
C ASP A 290 12.54 11.33 17.97
N THR A 291 12.08 11.12 16.73
CA THR A 291 11.57 9.85 16.23
C THR A 291 12.14 9.55 14.84
N VAL A 292 12.52 8.28 14.63
CA VAL A 292 12.89 7.74 13.33
C VAL A 292 11.83 6.74 12.90
N ILE A 293 11.36 6.85 11.65
CA ILE A 293 10.34 5.97 11.07
C ILE A 293 10.92 5.29 9.82
N ALA A 294 10.91 3.96 9.80
CA ALA A 294 11.46 3.17 8.71
C ALA A 294 10.37 2.75 7.72
N ALA A 295 10.48 3.24 6.49
CA ALA A 295 9.67 2.87 5.33
C ALA A 295 10.53 2.13 4.30
N VAL A 296 11.11 1.00 4.72
CA VAL A 296 12.13 0.24 3.95
C VAL A 296 11.58 -1.00 3.26
N GLY A 297 10.29 -1.04 3.06
CA GLY A 297 9.54 -2.09 2.37
C GLY A 297 8.74 -2.99 3.32
N GLU A 298 7.88 -3.79 2.73
CA GLU A 298 6.99 -4.73 3.40
C GLU A 298 7.23 -6.13 2.86
N LYS A 299 6.93 -7.16 3.66
CA LYS A 299 7.04 -8.56 3.30
C LYS A 299 5.71 -9.28 3.45
N VAL A 300 5.55 -10.32 2.67
CA VAL A 300 4.42 -11.24 2.80
C VAL A 300 4.63 -12.13 4.02
N PRO A 301 3.62 -12.32 4.89
CA PRO A 301 3.69 -13.25 6.01
C PRO A 301 3.73 -14.70 5.49
N THR A 302 4.92 -15.31 5.42
CA THR A 302 5.10 -16.67 4.86
C THR A 302 4.53 -17.75 5.77
N ALA A 303 4.49 -17.51 7.06
CA ALA A 303 4.01 -18.49 8.06
C ALA A 303 2.59 -19.03 7.77
N LEU A 304 1.68 -18.18 7.28
CA LEU A 304 0.33 -18.62 6.91
C LEU A 304 0.36 -19.58 5.72
N TYR A 305 1.20 -19.30 4.73
CA TYR A 305 1.33 -20.14 3.53
C TYR A 305 1.94 -21.50 3.89
N GLU A 306 3.03 -21.49 4.67
CA GLU A 306 3.72 -22.70 5.14
C GLU A 306 2.80 -23.58 6.00
N ALA A 307 2.05 -22.99 6.94
CA ALA A 307 1.06 -23.71 7.77
C ALA A 307 -0.04 -24.39 6.96
N ASN A 308 -0.31 -23.89 5.75
CA ASN A 308 -1.30 -24.45 4.83
C ASN A 308 -0.68 -25.28 3.69
N GLY A 309 0.60 -25.63 3.79
CA GLY A 309 1.33 -26.47 2.82
C GLY A 309 1.57 -25.79 1.47
N ILE A 310 1.62 -24.46 1.45
CA ILE A 310 1.83 -23.68 0.25
C ILE A 310 3.29 -23.15 0.24
N ASN A 311 4.06 -23.56 -0.76
CA ASN A 311 5.42 -23.06 -0.94
C ASN A 311 5.40 -21.71 -1.63
N VAL A 312 6.19 -20.77 -1.13
CA VAL A 312 6.43 -19.46 -1.75
C VAL A 312 7.89 -19.39 -2.22
N ASN A 313 8.13 -18.67 -3.31
CA ASN A 313 9.48 -18.42 -3.79
C ASN A 313 10.14 -17.24 -3.02
N ASP A 314 11.42 -16.93 -3.34
CA ASP A 314 12.18 -15.84 -2.71
C ASP A 314 11.53 -14.45 -2.88
N LEU A 315 10.61 -14.29 -3.83
CA LEU A 315 9.82 -13.07 -4.03
C LEU A 315 8.50 -13.11 -3.26
N SER A 316 8.29 -14.11 -2.40
CA SER A 316 7.03 -14.38 -1.69
C SER A 316 5.82 -14.56 -2.62
N LEU A 317 6.06 -15.03 -3.83
CA LEU A 317 5.02 -15.39 -4.79
C LEU A 317 4.76 -16.90 -4.74
N ILE A 318 3.49 -17.28 -4.87
CA ILE A 318 3.12 -18.69 -4.98
C ILE A 318 3.63 -19.18 -6.33
N HIS A 319 4.44 -20.25 -6.30
CA HIS A 319 4.81 -20.95 -7.51
C HIS A 319 3.74 -22.01 -7.78
N ILE A 320 3.03 -21.83 -8.88
CA ILE A 320 2.06 -22.81 -9.38
C ILE A 320 2.76 -23.76 -10.35
#